data_825c8074771c14b2348cbb0ec51cd439
#
_entry.id   825c8074771c14b2348cbb0ec51cd439
#
_cell.length_a   1.000
_cell.length_b   1.000
_cell.length_c   1.000
_cell.angle_alpha   90.00
_cell.angle_beta   90.00
_cell.angle_gamma   90.00
#
_symmetry.space_group_name_H-M   'P 1'
#
loop_
_entity.id
_entity.type
_entity.pdbx_description
1 polymer ?
#
loop_
_entity_poly.entity_id
_entity_poly.type
_entity_poly.pdbx_seq_one_letter_code
_entity_poly.pdbx_strand_id
1 'polypeptide(L)'
;MAERILLVDYENIRAVDLEALPSDVKVGFVLGGKQGSLPTSLVVQAQSMGTRFDYVRVLSVERNACDFCIAYYLGELLHGNPQAECVILSRDKKGFDPLVKHLTVERGFKVRRVNDQHDAFEEIPGTTRKPPFERLIWLLKKEKVLPRKREGLEGKVKSWFQDLSAADRDGLVEQLFQGRFVKESEKKELTFFRARLG
;
A
#
# COMPACT_ATOMS: atom_id res chain seq x y z
N MET A 1 23.49 4.63 -5.74
CA MET A 1 22.07 4.34 -6.08
C MET A 1 21.26 5.53 -5.61
N ALA A 2 20.14 5.85 -6.28
CA ALA A 2 19.23 6.89 -5.80
C ALA A 2 18.60 6.45 -4.48
N GLU A 3 18.43 7.37 -3.53
CA GLU A 3 17.76 7.12 -2.27
C GLU A 3 16.27 6.83 -2.53
N ARG A 4 15.71 5.81 -1.87
CA ARG A 4 14.29 5.45 -1.96
C ARG A 4 13.56 5.79 -0.67
N ILE A 5 12.48 6.56 -0.77
CA ILE A 5 11.76 7.10 0.37
C ILE A 5 10.26 6.81 0.24
N LEU A 6 9.67 6.23 1.28
CA LEU A 6 8.25 5.99 1.41
C LEU A 6 7.65 6.92 2.46
N LEU A 7 6.80 7.84 2.04
CA LEU A 7 5.97 8.64 2.95
C LEU A 7 4.60 7.98 3.08
N VAL A 8 4.26 7.56 4.28
CA VAL A 8 3.00 6.87 4.57
C VAL A 8 2.01 7.83 5.19
N ASP A 9 0.91 8.05 4.52
CA ASP A 9 -0.27 8.70 5.06
C ASP A 9 -1.02 7.71 5.96
N TYR A 10 -0.64 7.66 7.23
CA TYR A 10 -1.14 6.65 8.16
C TYR A 10 -2.60 6.89 8.59
N GLU A 11 -3.15 8.05 8.28
CA GLU A 11 -4.59 8.32 8.46
C GLU A 11 -5.43 7.52 7.46
N ASN A 12 -4.93 7.39 6.22
CA ASN A 12 -5.59 6.68 5.12
C ASN A 12 -5.15 5.22 4.98
N ILE A 13 -3.90 4.89 5.34
CA ILE A 13 -3.32 3.54 5.20
C ILE A 13 -2.82 3.06 6.55
N ARG A 14 -3.55 2.15 7.19
CA ARG A 14 -3.21 1.60 8.51
C ARG A 14 -2.55 0.23 8.49
N ALA A 15 -2.61 -0.46 7.37
CA ALA A 15 -2.00 -1.77 7.21
C ALA A 15 -0.72 -1.64 6.37
N VAL A 16 0.42 -1.52 7.04
CA VAL A 16 1.75 -1.47 6.43
C VAL A 16 2.58 -2.60 7.01
N ASP A 17 3.32 -3.30 6.16
CA ASP A 17 4.26 -4.35 6.53
C ASP A 17 5.67 -3.87 6.20
N LEU A 18 6.38 -3.37 7.21
CA LEU A 18 7.71 -2.79 7.01
C LEU A 18 8.76 -3.86 6.67
N GLU A 19 8.54 -5.12 7.07
CA GLU A 19 9.44 -6.23 6.74
C GLU A 19 9.39 -6.62 5.26
N ALA A 20 8.26 -6.32 4.59
CA ALA A 20 8.10 -6.56 3.16
C ALA A 20 8.76 -5.48 2.28
N LEU A 21 9.27 -4.40 2.86
CA LEU A 21 9.95 -3.33 2.12
C LEU A 21 11.40 -3.70 1.82
N PRO A 22 11.95 -3.24 0.68
CA PRO A 22 13.37 -3.39 0.40
C PRO A 22 14.26 -2.76 1.48
N SER A 23 15.42 -3.36 1.74
CA SER A 23 16.29 -2.99 2.87
C SER A 23 16.93 -1.61 2.76
N ASP A 24 16.89 -0.97 1.61
CA ASP A 24 17.44 0.37 1.33
C ASP A 24 16.38 1.49 1.38
N VAL A 25 15.10 1.14 1.60
CA VAL A 25 14.00 2.11 1.68
C VAL A 25 14.01 2.81 3.03
N LYS A 26 13.95 4.14 3.00
CA LYS A 26 13.63 4.97 4.17
C LYS A 26 12.13 5.20 4.25
N VAL A 27 11.58 5.19 5.46
CA VAL A 27 10.14 5.31 5.69
C VAL A 27 9.84 6.44 6.65
N GLY A 28 8.95 7.34 6.27
CA GLY A 28 8.35 8.35 7.13
C GLY A 28 6.86 8.10 7.32
N PHE A 29 6.42 7.84 8.55
CA PHE A 29 5.00 7.74 8.88
C PHE A 29 4.47 9.09 9.31
N VAL A 30 3.52 9.63 8.55
CA VAL A 30 2.80 10.85 8.90
C VAL A 30 1.55 10.45 9.69
N LEU A 31 1.59 10.74 10.99
CA LEU A 31 0.55 10.38 11.95
C LEU A 31 -0.36 11.56 12.19
N GLY A 32 -1.64 11.45 11.87
CA GLY A 32 -2.64 12.49 12.11
C GLY A 32 -2.86 12.76 13.60
N GLY A 33 -3.33 13.97 13.93
CA GLY A 33 -3.52 14.41 15.31
C GLY A 33 -4.48 13.55 16.15
N LYS A 34 -5.37 12.79 15.51
CA LYS A 34 -6.29 11.86 16.17
C LYS A 34 -5.68 10.45 16.40
N GLN A 35 -4.48 10.19 15.89
CA GLN A 35 -3.82 8.90 16.03
C GLN A 35 -3.21 8.77 17.43
N GLY A 36 -3.91 8.09 18.32
CA GLY A 36 -3.50 7.93 19.74
C GLY A 36 -2.63 6.70 20.01
N SER A 37 -2.62 5.70 19.11
CA SER A 37 -1.87 4.45 19.32
C SER A 37 -1.47 3.81 18.00
N LEU A 38 -0.40 3.01 18.04
CA LEU A 38 0.05 2.17 16.93
C LEU A 38 0.02 0.70 17.35
N PRO A 39 -0.22 -0.24 16.42
CA PRO A 39 -0.07 -1.67 16.71
C PRO A 39 1.34 -1.99 17.19
N THR A 40 1.48 -2.77 18.25
CA THR A 40 2.78 -3.16 18.80
C THR A 40 3.66 -3.84 17.75
N SER A 41 3.07 -4.70 16.88
CA SER A 41 3.81 -5.35 15.79
C SER A 41 4.43 -4.35 14.83
N LEU A 42 3.73 -3.27 14.50
CA LEU A 42 4.26 -2.20 13.65
C LEU A 42 5.40 -1.43 14.32
N VAL A 43 5.27 -1.17 15.63
CA VAL A 43 6.32 -0.49 16.41
C VAL A 43 7.59 -1.35 16.45
N VAL A 44 7.47 -2.66 16.65
CA VAL A 44 8.61 -3.58 16.62
C VAL A 44 9.30 -3.59 15.25
N GLN A 45 8.53 -3.67 14.17
CA GLN A 45 9.08 -3.58 12.81
C GLN A 45 9.78 -2.23 12.57
N ALA A 46 9.19 -1.11 13.00
CA ALA A 46 9.79 0.21 12.88
C ALA A 46 11.13 0.31 13.64
N GLN A 47 11.19 -0.23 14.85
CA GLN A 47 12.43 -0.28 15.63
C GLN A 47 13.54 -1.07 14.93
N SER A 48 13.20 -2.17 14.24
CA SER A 48 14.19 -2.96 13.50
C SER A 48 14.77 -2.23 12.29
N MET A 49 14.08 -1.22 11.76
CA MET A 49 14.58 -0.38 10.67
C MET A 49 15.63 0.65 11.12
N GLY A 50 15.71 0.96 12.42
CA GLY A 50 16.66 1.92 13.00
C GLY A 50 16.51 3.31 12.35
N THR A 51 17.62 3.88 11.87
CA THR A 51 17.65 5.23 11.27
C THR A 51 16.94 5.35 9.93
N ARG A 52 16.44 4.26 9.38
CA ARG A 52 15.64 4.26 8.13
C ARG A 52 14.15 4.51 8.37
N PHE A 53 13.73 4.65 9.62
CA PHE A 53 12.34 4.88 9.97
C PHE A 53 12.18 6.13 10.84
N ASP A 54 11.18 6.94 10.51
CA ASP A 54 10.83 8.13 11.30
C ASP A 54 9.31 8.28 11.45
N TYR A 55 8.91 8.90 12.57
CA TYR A 55 7.54 9.29 12.86
C TYR A 55 7.38 10.80 12.75
N VAL A 56 6.52 11.24 11.86
CA VAL A 56 6.11 12.64 11.76
C VAL A 56 4.74 12.79 12.40
N ARG A 57 4.69 13.42 13.57
CA ARG A 57 3.43 13.65 14.26
C ARG A 57 2.82 15.01 13.86
N VAL A 58 1.67 14.98 13.24
CA VAL A 58 0.87 16.16 12.93
C VAL A 58 0.08 16.54 14.18
N LEU A 59 0.30 17.73 14.73
CA LEU A 59 -0.37 18.18 15.96
C LEU A 59 -1.80 18.68 15.71
N SER A 60 -2.15 18.98 14.46
CA SER A 60 -3.47 19.46 14.08
C SER A 60 -4.42 18.31 13.77
N VAL A 61 -5.70 18.51 14.10
CA VAL A 61 -6.81 17.61 13.74
C VAL A 61 -7.64 18.16 12.59
N GLU A 62 -7.21 19.29 12.04
CA GLU A 62 -7.88 19.96 10.94
C GLU A 62 -7.79 19.17 9.63
N ARG A 63 -8.74 19.43 8.75
CA ARG A 63 -8.80 18.79 7.44
C ARG A 63 -7.51 19.05 6.65
N ASN A 64 -7.02 18.02 5.96
CA ASN A 64 -5.82 18.05 5.12
C ASN A 64 -4.51 18.37 5.88
N ALA A 65 -4.48 18.37 7.21
CA ALA A 65 -3.27 18.66 7.96
C ALA A 65 -2.14 17.65 7.65
N CYS A 66 -2.47 16.37 7.51
CA CYS A 66 -1.52 15.35 7.08
C CYS A 66 -1.01 15.58 5.67
N ASP A 67 -1.89 15.99 4.74
CA ASP A 67 -1.53 16.23 3.34
C ASP A 67 -0.52 17.37 3.22
N PHE A 68 -0.73 18.47 3.96
CA PHE A 68 0.23 19.58 4.01
C PHE A 68 1.57 19.18 4.62
N CYS A 69 1.56 18.35 5.67
CA CYS A 69 2.79 17.84 6.24
C CYS A 69 3.53 16.92 5.27
N ILE A 70 2.83 16.02 4.58
CA ILE A 70 3.43 15.17 3.54
C ILE A 70 4.02 16.01 2.42
N ALA A 71 3.31 17.04 1.95
CA ALA A 71 3.79 17.93 0.91
C ALA A 71 5.04 18.70 1.35
N TYR A 72 5.07 19.19 2.60
CA TYR A 72 6.23 19.87 3.19
C TYR A 72 7.45 18.95 3.25
N TYR A 73 7.32 17.77 3.85
CA TYR A 73 8.43 16.82 3.97
C TYR A 73 8.91 16.31 2.62
N LEU A 74 7.99 16.11 1.68
CA LEU A 74 8.35 15.76 0.30
C LEU A 74 9.20 16.86 -0.35
N GLY A 75 8.84 18.13 -0.16
CA GLY A 75 9.62 19.26 -0.65
C GLY A 75 11.01 19.36 -0.01
N GLU A 76 11.10 19.14 1.30
CA GLU A 76 12.36 19.13 2.05
C GLU A 76 13.29 17.99 1.57
N LEU A 77 12.77 16.78 1.44
CA LEU A 77 13.50 15.61 0.95
C LEU A 77 14.03 15.81 -0.47
N LEU A 78 13.20 16.33 -1.38
CA LEU A 78 13.56 16.58 -2.77
C LEU A 78 14.52 17.76 -2.91
N HIS A 79 14.47 18.73 -2.02
CA HIS A 79 15.46 19.82 -1.97
C HIS A 79 16.82 19.28 -1.54
N GLY A 80 16.88 18.42 -0.53
CA GLY A 80 18.10 17.81 -0.04
C GLY A 80 18.70 16.78 -1.00
N ASN A 81 17.83 16.02 -1.71
CA ASN A 81 18.25 15.01 -2.68
C ASN A 81 17.31 14.99 -3.90
N PRO A 82 17.57 15.82 -4.93
CA PRO A 82 16.72 15.89 -6.13
C PRO A 82 16.62 14.59 -6.94
N GLN A 83 17.54 13.66 -6.72
CA GLN A 83 17.55 12.36 -7.41
C GLN A 83 16.82 11.26 -6.64
N ALA A 84 16.36 11.54 -5.43
CA ALA A 84 15.62 10.58 -4.63
C ALA A 84 14.33 10.11 -5.35
N GLU A 85 14.00 8.84 -5.21
CA GLU A 85 12.72 8.29 -5.59
C GLU A 85 11.78 8.36 -4.38
N CYS A 86 10.77 9.24 -4.44
CA CYS A 86 9.81 9.42 -3.37
C CYS A 86 8.47 8.81 -3.74
N VAL A 87 7.94 7.99 -2.85
CA VAL A 87 6.62 7.36 -3.01
C VAL A 87 5.70 7.80 -1.87
N ILE A 88 4.52 8.28 -2.21
CA ILE A 88 3.44 8.57 -1.26
C ILE A 88 2.51 7.38 -1.21
N LEU A 89 2.40 6.74 -0.05
CA LEU A 89 1.43 5.67 0.18
C LEU A 89 0.17 6.26 0.78
N SER A 90 -0.82 6.52 -0.06
CA SER A 90 -2.13 7.08 0.33
C SER A 90 -3.20 6.71 -0.68
N ARG A 91 -4.44 6.57 -0.23
CA ARG A 91 -5.63 6.39 -1.08
C ARG A 91 -6.24 7.71 -1.53
N ASP A 92 -5.77 8.84 -1.01
CA ASP A 92 -6.27 10.15 -1.43
C ASP A 92 -5.68 10.59 -2.77
N LYS A 93 -6.43 10.25 -3.84
CA LYS A 93 -6.11 10.67 -5.21
C LYS A 93 -6.26 12.19 -5.41
N LYS A 94 -7.30 12.77 -4.81
CA LYS A 94 -7.65 14.17 -5.06
C LYS A 94 -6.65 15.12 -4.42
N GLY A 95 -6.12 14.76 -3.24
CA GLY A 95 -5.10 15.53 -2.55
C GLY A 95 -3.73 15.42 -3.22
N PHE A 96 -3.28 14.20 -3.51
CA PHE A 96 -1.89 13.98 -3.91
C PHE A 96 -1.64 13.91 -5.43
N ASP A 97 -2.59 13.45 -6.26
CA ASP A 97 -2.31 13.31 -7.70
C ASP A 97 -1.97 14.65 -8.39
N PRO A 98 -2.59 15.81 -8.06
CA PRO A 98 -2.18 17.12 -8.58
C PRO A 98 -0.76 17.51 -8.16
N LEU A 99 -0.38 17.28 -6.89
CA LEU A 99 0.96 17.54 -6.37
C LEU A 99 1.99 16.67 -7.07
N VAL A 100 1.74 15.37 -7.18
CA VAL A 100 2.62 14.43 -7.89
C VAL A 100 2.81 14.85 -9.35
N LYS A 101 1.73 15.21 -10.05
CA LYS A 101 1.81 15.68 -11.43
C LYS A 101 2.68 16.94 -11.55
N HIS A 102 2.51 17.93 -10.67
CA HIS A 102 3.33 19.13 -10.65
C HIS A 102 4.81 18.79 -10.45
N LEU A 103 5.12 17.97 -9.43
CA LEU A 103 6.50 17.60 -9.11
C LEU A 103 7.19 16.78 -10.22
N THR A 104 6.46 15.88 -10.87
CA THR A 104 7.02 15.03 -11.93
C THR A 104 7.14 15.75 -13.25
N VAL A 105 6.07 16.41 -13.71
CA VAL A 105 6.00 17.00 -15.05
C VAL A 105 6.72 18.34 -15.11
N GLU A 106 6.50 19.22 -14.12
CA GLU A 106 7.05 20.58 -14.17
C GLU A 106 8.41 20.72 -13.50
N ARG A 107 8.67 19.89 -12.47
CA ARG A 107 9.90 19.96 -11.69
C ARG A 107 10.90 18.84 -11.99
N GLY A 108 10.48 17.79 -12.70
CA GLY A 108 11.33 16.66 -13.11
C GLY A 108 11.73 15.71 -11.96
N PHE A 109 11.08 15.78 -10.80
CA PHE A 109 11.38 14.89 -9.67
C PHE A 109 10.76 13.50 -9.88
N LYS A 110 11.36 12.50 -9.26
CA LYS A 110 10.87 11.11 -9.27
C LYS A 110 9.89 10.88 -8.12
N VAL A 111 8.65 11.32 -8.29
CA VAL A 111 7.60 11.20 -7.27
C VAL A 111 6.42 10.43 -7.83
N ARG A 112 5.83 9.57 -7.03
CA ARG A 112 4.58 8.89 -7.38
C ARG A 112 3.73 8.63 -6.15
N ARG A 113 2.44 8.44 -6.33
CA ARG A 113 1.51 7.99 -5.30
C ARG A 113 1.04 6.59 -5.61
N VAL A 114 0.94 5.77 -4.59
CA VAL A 114 0.41 4.40 -4.67
C VAL A 114 -0.68 4.18 -3.63
N ASN A 115 -1.61 3.26 -3.92
CA ASN A 115 -2.66 2.88 -2.98
C ASN A 115 -2.23 1.73 -2.07
N ASP A 116 -1.21 0.99 -2.46
CA ASP A 116 -0.72 -0.22 -1.80
C ASP A 116 0.80 -0.20 -1.76
N GLN A 117 1.38 -0.63 -0.63
CA GLN A 117 2.83 -0.66 -0.45
C GLN A 117 3.55 -1.59 -1.43
N HIS A 118 2.88 -2.62 -1.96
CA HIS A 118 3.48 -3.51 -2.95
C HIS A 118 3.78 -2.83 -4.27
N ASP A 119 3.08 -1.71 -4.55
CA ASP A 119 3.33 -0.89 -5.72
C ASP A 119 4.40 0.20 -5.44
N ALA A 120 4.89 0.30 -4.19
CA ALA A 120 5.74 1.42 -3.77
C ALA A 120 7.12 1.41 -4.42
N PHE A 121 7.78 0.28 -4.49
CA PHE A 121 9.11 0.16 -5.10
C PHE A 121 9.13 -1.07 -6.00
N GLU A 122 8.69 -0.86 -7.23
CA GLU A 122 8.94 -1.84 -8.28
C GLU A 122 10.43 -1.80 -8.59
N GLU A 123 11.14 -2.89 -8.35
CA GLU A 123 12.48 -3.02 -8.90
C GLU A 123 12.39 -3.02 -10.42
N ILE A 124 13.26 -2.21 -11.04
CA ILE A 124 13.51 -2.12 -12.47
C ILE A 124 13.79 -3.52 -13.09
N PRO A 125 13.54 -3.73 -14.36
CA PRO A 125 13.09 -4.94 -14.99
C PRO A 125 13.93 -6.18 -14.69
N GLY A 126 13.33 -7.15 -14.03
CA GLY A 126 13.87 -8.45 -13.63
C GLY A 126 13.24 -9.04 -12.39
N THR A 127 12.67 -8.25 -11.50
CA THR A 127 11.94 -8.71 -10.32
C THR A 127 10.45 -8.47 -10.51
N THR A 128 9.80 -9.51 -10.83
CA THR A 128 8.37 -9.68 -11.03
C THR A 128 7.55 -9.04 -9.92
N ARG A 129 6.67 -8.08 -10.27
CA ARG A 129 5.36 -7.96 -9.57
C ARG A 129 4.95 -9.38 -9.24
N LYS A 130 4.72 -9.68 -7.96
CA LYS A 130 3.98 -10.93 -7.71
C LYS A 130 2.78 -10.88 -8.64
N PRO A 131 2.58 -11.89 -9.48
CA PRO A 131 1.46 -11.88 -10.40
C PRO A 131 0.21 -11.48 -9.62
N PRO A 132 -0.72 -10.72 -10.18
CA PRO A 132 -1.91 -10.25 -9.45
C PRO A 132 -2.60 -11.33 -8.64
N PHE A 133 -2.48 -12.58 -9.10
CA PHE A 133 -3.00 -13.75 -8.40
C PHE A 133 -2.22 -14.07 -7.11
N GLU A 134 -0.90 -14.01 -7.10
CA GLU A 134 -0.10 -14.23 -5.89
C GLU A 134 -0.34 -13.12 -4.85
N ARG A 135 -0.51 -11.88 -5.33
CA ARG A 135 -0.92 -10.74 -4.49
C ARG A 135 -2.31 -10.99 -3.89
N LEU A 136 -3.25 -11.54 -4.65
CA LEU A 136 -4.57 -11.91 -4.16
C LEU A 136 -4.50 -12.98 -3.07
N ILE A 137 -3.70 -14.03 -3.26
CA ILE A 137 -3.48 -15.08 -2.26
C ILE A 137 -2.94 -14.48 -0.96
N TRP A 138 -1.94 -13.60 -1.05
CA TRP A 138 -1.34 -12.94 0.11
C TRP A 138 -2.36 -12.07 0.86
N LEU A 139 -3.20 -11.29 0.15
CA LEU A 139 -4.25 -10.47 0.75
C LEU A 139 -5.30 -11.33 1.47
N LEU A 140 -5.71 -12.43 0.86
CA LEU A 140 -6.65 -13.38 1.47
C LEU A 140 -6.09 -14.02 2.76
N LYS A 141 -4.79 -14.30 2.81
CA LYS A 141 -4.12 -14.81 4.02
C LYS A 141 -4.22 -13.82 5.19
N LYS A 142 -3.99 -12.54 4.94
CA LYS A 142 -4.01 -11.48 5.97
C LYS A 142 -5.41 -11.12 6.46
N GLU A 143 -6.45 -11.52 5.73
CA GLU A 143 -7.83 -11.24 6.13
C GLU A 143 -8.26 -12.05 7.36
N LYS A 144 -8.66 -11.34 8.42
CA LYS A 144 -9.19 -11.97 9.63
C LYS A 144 -10.53 -12.69 9.37
N VAL A 145 -11.35 -12.11 8.51
CA VAL A 145 -12.67 -12.65 8.14
C VAL A 145 -12.77 -12.74 6.63
N LEU A 146 -12.77 -13.95 6.11
CA LEU A 146 -12.93 -14.22 4.68
C LEU A 146 -14.40 -14.07 4.26
N PRO A 147 -14.67 -13.61 3.03
CA PRO A 147 -16.03 -13.46 2.53
C PRO A 147 -16.74 -14.80 2.44
N ARG A 148 -18.01 -14.84 2.86
CA ARG A 148 -18.83 -16.07 2.83
C ARG A 148 -19.54 -16.29 1.51
N LYS A 149 -19.65 -15.26 0.66
CA LYS A 149 -20.35 -15.30 -0.63
C LYS A 149 -19.45 -14.77 -1.74
N ARG A 150 -19.72 -15.21 -2.96
CA ARG A 150 -18.96 -14.80 -4.17
C ARG A 150 -18.99 -13.28 -4.36
N GLU A 151 -20.15 -12.65 -4.22
CA GLU A 151 -20.30 -11.18 -4.32
C GLU A 151 -19.38 -10.42 -3.34
N GLY A 152 -19.24 -10.94 -2.12
CA GLY A 152 -18.35 -10.37 -1.12
C GLY A 152 -16.86 -10.51 -1.49
N LEU A 153 -16.49 -11.64 -2.12
CA LEU A 153 -15.15 -11.86 -2.64
C LEU A 153 -14.84 -10.91 -3.80
N GLU A 154 -15.76 -10.81 -4.77
CA GLU A 154 -15.66 -9.90 -5.91
C GLU A 154 -15.56 -8.42 -5.46
N GLY A 155 -16.37 -8.04 -4.46
CA GLY A 155 -16.30 -6.72 -3.83
C GLY A 155 -14.92 -6.42 -3.21
N LYS A 156 -14.32 -7.39 -2.52
CA LYS A 156 -12.96 -7.26 -1.99
C LYS A 156 -11.93 -7.15 -3.11
N VAL A 157 -11.99 -8.02 -4.11
CA VAL A 157 -11.08 -7.97 -5.27
C VAL A 157 -11.19 -6.63 -5.98
N LYS A 158 -12.40 -6.11 -6.18
CA LYS A 158 -12.61 -4.77 -6.75
C LYS A 158 -11.98 -3.66 -5.90
N SER A 159 -12.05 -3.77 -4.58
CA SER A 159 -11.45 -2.81 -3.66
C SER A 159 -9.92 -2.89 -3.65
N TRP A 160 -9.35 -4.09 -3.75
CA TRP A 160 -7.89 -4.31 -3.69
C TRP A 160 -7.18 -4.04 -5.03
N PHE A 161 -7.85 -4.29 -6.15
CA PHE A 161 -7.30 -4.20 -7.51
C PHE A 161 -8.03 -3.15 -8.35
N GLN A 162 -8.05 -1.91 -7.85
CA GLN A 162 -8.73 -0.79 -8.54
C GLN A 162 -8.02 -0.39 -9.85
N ASP A 163 -6.76 -0.75 -9.98
CA ASP A 163 -5.89 -0.53 -11.14
C ASP A 163 -6.13 -1.52 -12.29
N LEU A 164 -6.76 -2.67 -12.02
CA LEU A 164 -7.07 -3.67 -13.02
C LEU A 164 -8.42 -3.41 -13.72
N SER A 165 -8.55 -3.90 -14.95
CA SER A 165 -9.83 -3.92 -15.66
C SER A 165 -10.86 -4.83 -14.96
N ALA A 166 -12.14 -4.67 -15.25
CA ALA A 166 -13.19 -5.56 -14.73
C ALA A 166 -12.92 -7.03 -15.13
N ALA A 167 -12.55 -7.25 -16.40
CA ALA A 167 -12.25 -8.59 -16.91
C ALA A 167 -11.06 -9.25 -16.21
N ASP A 168 -10.00 -8.48 -15.91
CA ASP A 168 -8.84 -9.02 -15.20
C ASP A 168 -9.19 -9.38 -13.75
N ARG A 169 -10.00 -8.56 -13.07
CA ARG A 169 -10.48 -8.84 -11.72
C ARG A 169 -11.35 -10.11 -11.66
N ASP A 170 -12.24 -10.27 -12.63
CA ASP A 170 -13.08 -11.47 -12.74
C ASP A 170 -12.20 -12.69 -13.01
N GLY A 171 -11.18 -12.55 -13.87
CA GLY A 171 -10.17 -13.59 -14.10
C GLY A 171 -9.43 -14.02 -12.84
N LEU A 172 -9.09 -13.10 -11.92
CA LEU A 172 -8.47 -13.42 -10.64
C LEU A 172 -9.40 -14.24 -9.74
N VAL A 173 -10.69 -13.91 -9.71
CA VAL A 173 -11.68 -14.69 -8.95
C VAL A 173 -11.80 -16.10 -9.53
N GLU A 174 -11.89 -16.24 -10.84
CA GLU A 174 -11.95 -17.56 -11.50
C GLU A 174 -10.70 -18.40 -11.23
N GLN A 175 -9.52 -17.82 -11.21
CA GLN A 175 -8.28 -18.53 -10.86
C GLN A 175 -8.30 -19.11 -9.45
N LEU A 176 -8.96 -18.45 -8.47
CA LEU A 176 -9.14 -19.01 -7.13
C LEU A 176 -9.98 -20.30 -7.14
N PHE A 177 -11.04 -20.35 -7.96
CA PHE A 177 -11.87 -21.54 -8.11
C PHE A 177 -11.15 -22.66 -8.86
N GLN A 178 -10.51 -22.34 -10.00
CA GLN A 178 -9.75 -23.30 -10.81
C GLN A 178 -8.58 -23.91 -10.03
N GLY A 179 -7.85 -23.09 -9.27
CA GLY A 179 -6.75 -23.52 -8.40
C GLY A 179 -7.20 -24.23 -7.13
N ARG A 180 -8.51 -24.37 -6.91
CA ARG A 180 -9.11 -24.98 -5.71
C ARG A 180 -8.66 -24.31 -4.41
N PHE A 181 -8.43 -22.99 -4.43
CA PHE A 181 -8.19 -22.19 -3.22
C PHE A 181 -9.49 -21.88 -2.50
N VAL A 182 -10.59 -21.86 -3.24
CA VAL A 182 -11.94 -21.64 -2.75
C VAL A 182 -12.88 -22.63 -3.44
N LYS A 183 -13.93 -23.05 -2.71
CA LYS A 183 -15.03 -23.88 -3.23
C LYS A 183 -16.36 -23.20 -2.87
N GLU A 184 -17.28 -23.18 -3.82
CA GLU A 184 -18.66 -22.76 -3.60
C GLU A 184 -19.55 -24.00 -3.37
N SER A 185 -20.39 -23.93 -2.33
CA SER A 185 -21.38 -24.96 -2.03
C SER A 185 -22.68 -24.76 -2.82
N GLU A 186 -23.57 -25.75 -2.82
CA GLU A 186 -24.93 -25.62 -3.41
C GLU A 186 -25.74 -24.46 -2.81
N LYS A 187 -25.44 -24.07 -1.57
CA LYS A 187 -26.06 -22.92 -0.87
C LYS A 187 -25.38 -21.58 -1.20
N LYS A 188 -24.49 -21.54 -2.21
CA LYS A 188 -23.70 -20.37 -2.62
C LYS A 188 -22.80 -19.81 -1.51
N GLU A 189 -22.35 -20.67 -0.60
CA GLU A 189 -21.39 -20.30 0.43
C GLU A 189 -19.97 -20.70 0.03
N LEU A 190 -19.00 -19.82 0.30
CA LEU A 190 -17.60 -20.03 -0.01
C LEU A 190 -16.86 -20.69 1.16
N THR A 191 -16.07 -21.70 0.82
CA THR A 191 -15.11 -22.33 1.73
C THR A 191 -13.70 -22.14 1.20
N PHE A 192 -12.84 -21.53 2.00
CA PHE A 192 -11.42 -21.27 1.63
C PHE A 192 -10.51 -22.34 2.22
N PHE A 193 -9.64 -22.87 1.40
CA PHE A 193 -8.64 -23.87 1.81
C PHE A 193 -7.36 -23.19 2.26
N ARG A 194 -7.31 -22.79 3.56
CA ARG A 194 -6.17 -22.04 4.12
C ARG A 194 -4.81 -22.72 3.92
N ALA A 195 -4.74 -24.04 3.95
CA ALA A 195 -3.51 -24.80 3.66
C ALA A 195 -2.97 -24.58 2.24
N ARG A 196 -3.79 -24.18 1.29
CA ARG A 196 -3.39 -23.86 -0.09
C ARG A 196 -3.07 -22.39 -0.30
N LEU A 197 -3.52 -21.55 0.60
CA LEU A 197 -3.11 -20.14 0.60
C LEU A 197 -1.64 -20.00 1.04
N GLY A 198 -1.03 -21.06 1.57
CA GLY A 198 0.39 -21.22 1.90
C GLY A 198 0.74 -20.82 3.31
#